data_20afdfd1c05a5dc6f073c2edb5cbe181
#
_entry.id   20afdfd1c05a5dc6f073c2edb5cbe181
#
_cell.length_a   1.000
_cell.length_b   1.000
_cell.length_c   1.000
_cell.angle_alpha   90.00
_cell.angle_beta   90.00
_cell.angle_gamma   90.00
#
_symmetry.space_group_name_H-M   'P 1'
#
loop_
_entity.id
_entity.type
_entity.pdbx_description
1 polymer ?
#
loop_
_entity_poly.entity_id
_entity_poly.type
_entity_poly.pdbx_seq_one_letter_code
_entity_poly.pdbx_strand_id
1 'polypeptide(L)'
;MWLMKTLLTSGCTNQRGAGHRILTDFQAHNKAVTGIRKITEELGANRVATVTTVTKELTKEPASIVDAHLSLGLTDMFIRPVSPYGFAQKQSFTFSMPEYFAFYKELMQEVLIQDEKGIPVIEHSAAIHLKRIFNPCFSGYADLKSPSGVVLNCILFNYDGKVYGSDESRMLQKVNPEADFSAGEFASLSFSSNEYYRSALSSSFNFAMPGCDTCAYQPFCGADPCQNISVHGEPVGDKSRSTFCQYHKGMFRFLLNEISQDGPMAKMLKGWAYV
;
A
#
# COMPACT_ATOMS: atom_id res chain seq x y z
N MET A 1 6.05 -13.68 -12.02
CA MET A 1 4.83 -13.90 -11.21
C MET A 1 5.24 -13.74 -9.76
N TRP A 2 4.97 -12.57 -9.19
CA TRP A 2 5.37 -12.22 -7.83
C TRP A 2 4.36 -12.81 -6.85
N LEU A 3 4.80 -13.74 -6.02
CA LEU A 3 3.98 -14.21 -4.91
C LEU A 3 4.19 -13.24 -3.75
N MET A 4 3.28 -12.26 -3.67
CA MET A 4 3.24 -11.32 -2.57
C MET A 4 2.58 -12.00 -1.37
N LYS A 5 3.30 -12.26 -0.30
CA LYS A 5 2.71 -12.68 0.99
C LYS A 5 3.16 -11.80 2.12
N THR A 6 2.17 -11.27 2.72
CA THR A 6 2.07 -10.32 3.82
C THR A 6 2.51 -10.93 5.14
N LEU A 7 3.04 -10.09 5.99
CA LEU A 7 2.75 -9.90 7.42
C LEU A 7 3.94 -10.01 8.34
N LEU A 8 4.42 -8.84 8.69
CA LEU A 8 4.77 -8.54 10.06
C LEU A 8 3.73 -7.52 10.56
N THR A 9 2.64 -7.98 11.12
CA THR A 9 1.69 -7.13 11.84
C THR A 9 1.71 -7.53 13.30
N SER A 10 2.24 -6.70 14.16
CA SER A 10 1.87 -6.68 15.56
C SER A 10 0.52 -5.99 15.69
N GLY A 11 -0.47 -6.69 16.18
CA GLY A 11 -1.72 -6.11 16.63
C GLY A 11 -2.97 -6.44 15.83
N CYS A 12 -3.47 -7.66 15.92
CA CYS A 12 -4.89 -7.97 15.70
C CYS A 12 -5.51 -8.43 17.03
N THR A 13 -6.11 -7.49 17.75
CA THR A 13 -6.89 -7.82 18.94
C THR A 13 -8.27 -8.34 18.57
N ASN A 14 -8.62 -9.46 19.18
CA ASN A 14 -9.91 -10.10 19.46
C ASN A 14 -11.17 -9.44 18.88
N GLN A 15 -11.84 -10.10 17.93
CA GLN A 15 -13.30 -10.10 17.86
C GLN A 15 -13.83 -11.49 17.46
N ARG A 16 -14.80 -11.98 18.23
CA ARG A 16 -15.45 -13.26 18.08
C ARG A 16 -16.48 -13.20 16.95
N GLY A 17 -16.34 -14.07 15.98
CA GLY A 17 -17.36 -14.37 14.99
C GLY A 17 -17.10 -15.76 14.39
N ALA A 18 -18.06 -16.64 14.58
CA ALA A 18 -18.26 -17.96 13.99
C ALA A 18 -17.05 -18.64 13.33
N GLY A 19 -16.40 -19.56 14.05
CA GLY A 19 -15.69 -20.68 13.46
C GLY A 19 -14.22 -20.49 13.06
N HIS A 20 -13.67 -19.29 13.03
CA HIS A 20 -12.25 -19.07 12.75
C HIS A 20 -11.44 -18.97 14.04
N ARG A 21 -10.42 -19.81 14.20
CA ARG A 21 -9.43 -19.63 15.27
C ARG A 21 -8.75 -18.27 15.11
N ILE A 22 -9.02 -17.35 16.03
CA ILE A 22 -8.28 -16.10 16.16
C ILE A 22 -6.88 -16.46 16.60
N LEU A 23 -5.91 -16.17 15.74
CA LEU A 23 -4.51 -16.31 16.10
C LEU A 23 -4.13 -15.12 17.00
N THR A 24 -3.37 -15.36 18.06
CA THR A 24 -2.69 -14.29 18.79
C THR A 24 -1.65 -13.67 17.85
N ASP A 25 -1.25 -12.42 18.10
CA ASP A 25 -0.25 -11.72 17.28
C ASP A 25 1.03 -12.53 17.14
N PHE A 26 1.49 -13.14 18.22
CA PHE A 26 2.66 -14.01 18.23
C PHE A 26 2.48 -15.26 17.34
N GLN A 27 1.31 -15.88 17.35
CA GLN A 27 1.03 -17.05 16.49
C GLN A 27 0.93 -16.67 15.01
N ALA A 28 0.38 -15.49 14.69
CA ALA A 28 0.29 -14.97 13.33
C ALA A 28 1.69 -14.67 12.77
N HIS A 29 2.53 -14.02 13.56
CA HIS A 29 3.94 -13.75 13.23
C HIS A 29 4.71 -15.07 12.97
N ASN A 30 4.67 -16.02 13.89
CA ASN A 30 5.38 -17.30 13.74
C ASN A 30 4.94 -18.08 12.49
N LYS A 31 3.65 -18.06 12.16
CA LYS A 31 3.16 -18.70 10.93
C LYS A 31 3.66 -17.98 9.67
N ALA A 32 3.70 -16.65 9.69
CA ALA A 32 4.24 -15.88 8.58
C ALA A 32 5.73 -16.17 8.38
N VAL A 33 6.53 -16.12 9.45
CA VAL A 33 7.96 -16.45 9.42
C VAL A 33 8.20 -17.88 8.93
N THR A 34 7.44 -18.88 9.43
CA THR A 34 7.54 -20.27 8.98
C THR A 34 7.22 -20.39 7.49
N GLY A 35 6.17 -19.70 7.02
CA GLY A 35 5.82 -19.69 5.61
C GLY A 35 6.88 -19.06 4.73
N ILE A 36 7.46 -17.93 5.17
CA ILE A 36 8.56 -17.25 4.47
C ILE A 36 9.77 -18.18 4.37
N ARG A 37 10.22 -18.77 5.47
CA ARG A 37 11.37 -19.69 5.49
C ARG A 37 11.16 -20.84 4.53
N LYS A 38 10.00 -21.50 4.58
CA LYS A 38 9.68 -22.59 3.67
C LYS A 38 9.77 -22.17 2.20
N ILE A 39 9.25 -21.01 1.84
CA ILE A 39 9.28 -20.51 0.46
C ILE A 39 10.71 -20.13 0.07
N THR A 40 11.47 -19.49 0.96
CA THR A 40 12.88 -19.13 0.67
C THR A 40 13.78 -20.36 0.53
N GLU A 41 13.53 -21.41 1.30
CA GLU A 41 14.25 -22.70 1.17
C GLU A 41 13.94 -23.40 -0.16
N GLU A 42 12.68 -23.37 -0.60
CA GLU A 42 12.25 -24.07 -1.83
C GLU A 42 12.54 -23.28 -3.12
N LEU A 43 12.39 -21.96 -3.10
CA LEU A 43 12.39 -21.12 -4.30
C LEU A 43 13.52 -20.09 -4.34
N GLY A 44 14.23 -19.88 -3.23
CA GLY A 44 15.24 -18.85 -3.07
C GLY A 44 14.66 -17.53 -2.54
N ALA A 45 15.48 -16.79 -1.78
CA ALA A 45 15.09 -15.52 -1.14
C ALA A 45 14.69 -14.43 -2.16
N ASN A 46 15.32 -14.41 -3.34
CA ASN A 46 15.03 -13.48 -4.42
C ASN A 46 13.64 -13.67 -5.07
N ARG A 47 12.88 -14.67 -4.66
CA ARG A 47 11.49 -14.91 -5.08
C ARG A 47 10.46 -14.47 -4.05
N VAL A 48 10.91 -13.95 -2.92
CA VAL A 48 10.05 -13.55 -1.81
C VAL A 48 10.21 -12.06 -1.56
N ALA A 49 9.11 -11.33 -1.64
CA ALA A 49 9.02 -9.96 -1.16
C ALA A 49 7.95 -9.89 -0.06
N THR A 50 8.17 -9.03 0.91
CA THR A 50 7.25 -8.84 2.05
C THR A 50 6.55 -7.50 1.95
N VAL A 51 5.30 -7.45 2.45
CA VAL A 51 4.58 -6.21 2.69
C VAL A 51 4.44 -6.02 4.19
N THR A 52 5.05 -4.97 4.70
CA THR A 52 4.94 -4.57 6.10
C THR A 52 3.95 -3.42 6.24
N THR A 53 2.84 -3.68 6.91
CA THR A 53 1.87 -2.65 7.26
C THR A 53 2.27 -2.03 8.59
N VAL A 54 2.62 -0.74 8.56
CA VAL A 54 3.07 0.01 9.73
C VAL A 54 1.89 0.34 10.61
N THR A 55 2.00 -0.01 11.90
CA THR A 55 1.10 0.40 12.97
C THR A 55 1.82 1.40 13.88
N LYS A 56 1.07 2.06 14.77
CA LYS A 56 1.65 3.03 15.71
C LYS A 56 2.79 2.43 16.56
N GLU A 57 2.68 1.15 16.90
CA GLU A 57 3.73 0.49 17.70
C GLU A 57 5.02 0.32 16.89
N LEU A 58 4.91 -0.06 15.62
CA LEU A 58 6.07 -0.24 14.73
C LEU A 58 6.81 1.06 14.43
N THR A 59 6.17 2.22 14.55
CA THR A 59 6.85 3.51 14.33
C THR A 59 7.93 3.81 15.36
N LYS A 60 7.98 3.08 16.46
CA LYS A 60 8.95 3.28 17.55
C LYS A 60 10.28 2.58 17.34
N GLU A 61 10.32 1.59 16.43
CA GLU A 61 11.46 0.69 16.27
C GLU A 61 11.79 0.44 14.80
N PRO A 62 12.18 1.47 14.03
CA PRO A 62 12.42 1.34 12.58
C PRO A 62 13.53 0.32 12.25
N ALA A 63 14.61 0.28 13.05
CA ALA A 63 15.70 -0.68 12.86
C ALA A 63 15.24 -2.13 12.96
N SER A 64 14.30 -2.43 13.87
CA SER A 64 13.80 -3.80 14.06
C SER A 64 13.11 -4.36 12.81
N ILE A 65 12.54 -3.50 11.98
CA ILE A 65 11.90 -3.90 10.71
C ILE A 65 12.97 -4.38 9.72
N VAL A 66 14.05 -3.62 9.58
CA VAL A 66 15.17 -3.96 8.68
C VAL A 66 15.84 -5.26 9.16
N ASP A 67 16.14 -5.35 10.45
CA ASP A 67 16.76 -6.53 11.06
C ASP A 67 15.91 -7.79 10.90
N ALA A 68 14.58 -7.67 11.08
CA ALA A 68 13.66 -8.78 10.88
C ALA A 68 13.69 -9.32 9.43
N HIS A 69 13.74 -8.44 8.42
CA HIS A 69 13.87 -8.84 7.03
C HIS A 69 15.21 -9.52 6.77
N LEU A 70 16.31 -8.93 7.19
CA LEU A 70 17.64 -9.47 7.00
C LEU A 70 17.85 -10.81 7.73
N SER A 71 17.24 -10.99 8.91
CA SER A 71 17.27 -12.27 9.64
C SER A 71 16.58 -13.42 8.89
N LEU A 72 15.71 -13.09 7.93
CA LEU A 72 15.04 -14.04 7.04
C LEU A 72 15.74 -14.17 5.68
N GLY A 73 16.88 -13.51 5.48
CA GLY A 73 17.61 -13.46 4.22
C GLY A 73 16.90 -12.63 3.14
N LEU A 74 15.98 -11.75 3.53
CA LEU A 74 15.22 -10.91 2.60
C LEU A 74 15.84 -9.52 2.50
N THR A 75 16.01 -9.04 1.28
CA THR A 75 16.50 -7.70 0.95
C THR A 75 15.43 -6.83 0.31
N ASP A 76 14.30 -7.41 -0.03
CA ASP A 76 13.15 -6.74 -0.66
C ASP A 76 12.03 -6.53 0.34
N MET A 77 11.70 -5.28 0.63
CA MET A 77 10.63 -4.92 1.54
C MET A 77 9.69 -3.88 0.92
N PHE A 78 8.42 -3.94 1.28
CA PHE A 78 7.42 -2.93 0.93
C PHE A 78 6.81 -2.40 2.22
N ILE A 79 7.05 -1.14 2.52
CA ILE A 79 6.59 -0.49 3.75
C ILE A 79 5.41 0.42 3.41
N ARG A 80 4.27 0.20 4.05
CA ARG A 80 3.09 1.03 3.84
C ARG A 80 2.37 1.35 5.15
N PRO A 81 1.72 2.51 5.26
CA PRO A 81 0.84 2.79 6.39
C PRO A 81 -0.36 1.82 6.39
N VAL A 82 -0.98 1.65 7.56
CA VAL A 82 -2.22 0.91 7.67
C VAL A 82 -3.31 1.60 6.84
N SER A 83 -3.98 0.83 6.00
CA SER A 83 -5.08 1.34 5.16
C SER A 83 -6.34 1.56 5.99
N PRO A 84 -7.13 2.61 5.72
CA PRO A 84 -8.34 2.94 6.48
C PRO A 84 -9.56 2.09 6.06
N TYR A 85 -9.36 0.79 5.84
CA TYR A 85 -10.40 -0.15 5.43
C TYR A 85 -10.70 -1.16 6.52
N GLY A 86 -11.95 -1.65 6.56
CA GLY A 86 -12.37 -2.75 7.39
C GLY A 86 -12.18 -2.47 8.90
N PHE A 87 -11.54 -3.40 9.60
CA PHE A 87 -11.36 -3.29 11.06
C PHE A 87 -10.41 -2.17 11.49
N ALA A 88 -9.51 -1.73 10.62
CA ALA A 88 -8.57 -0.66 10.93
C ALA A 88 -9.26 0.69 11.16
N GLN A 89 -10.45 0.92 10.57
CA GLN A 89 -11.25 2.12 10.83
C GLN A 89 -11.71 2.24 12.29
N LYS A 90 -11.87 1.12 12.98
CA LYS A 90 -12.47 1.04 14.32
C LYS A 90 -11.44 0.99 15.44
N GLN A 91 -10.16 1.00 15.10
CA GLN A 91 -9.09 0.78 16.07
C GLN A 91 -8.06 1.92 16.05
N SER A 92 -7.48 2.21 17.22
CA SER A 92 -6.48 3.26 17.43
C SER A 92 -5.08 2.90 16.87
N PHE A 93 -5.01 2.18 15.75
CA PHE A 93 -3.73 1.87 15.09
C PHE A 93 -3.18 3.04 14.28
N THR A 94 -3.91 4.14 14.23
CA THR A 94 -3.62 5.28 13.39
C THR A 94 -2.58 6.18 14.02
N PHE A 95 -1.70 6.66 13.20
CA PHE A 95 -0.75 7.73 13.43
C PHE A 95 -1.01 8.86 12.42
N SER A 96 -0.51 10.04 12.68
CA SER A 96 -0.55 11.14 11.71
C SER A 96 0.49 10.91 10.61
N MET A 97 0.27 11.47 9.42
CA MET A 97 1.27 11.38 8.35
C MET A 97 2.63 12.00 8.73
N PRO A 98 2.71 13.11 9.48
CA PRO A 98 3.98 13.58 10.04
C PRO A 98 4.72 12.54 10.91
N GLU A 99 4.01 11.82 11.78
CA GLU A 99 4.60 10.72 12.59
C GLU A 99 5.09 9.59 11.68
N TYR A 100 4.31 9.22 10.65
CA TYR A 100 4.74 8.23 9.67
C TYR A 100 6.03 8.65 8.95
N PHE A 101 6.13 9.89 8.48
CA PHE A 101 7.32 10.33 7.75
C PHE A 101 8.53 10.54 8.65
N ALA A 102 8.35 10.86 9.94
CA ALA A 102 9.44 10.84 10.91
C ALA A 102 10.02 9.41 11.04
N PHE A 103 9.15 8.43 11.27
CA PHE A 103 9.52 7.02 11.27
C PHE A 103 10.15 6.57 9.94
N TYR A 104 9.54 6.92 8.81
CA TYR A 104 10.01 6.49 7.49
C TYR A 104 11.41 7.03 7.18
N LYS A 105 11.71 8.25 7.61
CA LYS A 105 13.04 8.82 7.49
C LYS A 105 14.08 8.03 8.28
N GLU A 106 13.77 7.65 9.52
CA GLU A 106 14.65 6.82 10.34
C GLU A 106 14.83 5.43 9.72
N LEU A 107 13.75 4.79 9.25
CA LEU A 107 13.81 3.53 8.52
C LEU A 107 14.75 3.61 7.32
N MET A 108 14.66 4.68 6.53
CA MET A 108 15.52 4.86 5.36
C MET A 108 16.98 5.11 5.72
N GLN A 109 17.28 5.66 6.89
CA GLN A 109 18.66 5.72 7.40
C GLN A 109 19.21 4.33 7.75
N GLU A 110 18.39 3.47 8.36
CA GLU A 110 18.79 2.08 8.62
C GLU A 110 19.03 1.32 7.32
N VAL A 111 18.19 1.52 6.29
CA VAL A 111 18.40 0.94 4.95
C VAL A 111 19.73 1.44 4.34
N LEU A 112 20.01 2.73 4.44
CA LEU A 112 21.28 3.29 3.97
C LEU A 112 22.49 2.68 4.69
N ILE A 113 22.42 2.50 6.01
CA ILE A 113 23.48 1.85 6.80
C ILE A 113 23.75 0.42 6.27
N GLN A 114 22.73 -0.31 5.87
CA GLN A 114 22.93 -1.64 5.29
C GLN A 114 23.53 -1.57 3.88
N ASP A 115 23.08 -0.64 3.05
CA ASP A 115 23.66 -0.41 1.71
C ASP A 115 25.15 -0.07 1.79
N GLU A 116 25.56 0.79 2.73
CA GLU A 116 26.97 1.13 2.98
C GLU A 116 27.81 -0.06 3.46
N LYS A 117 27.19 -1.06 4.11
CA LYS A 117 27.81 -2.35 4.46
C LYS A 117 27.85 -3.33 3.29
N GLY A 118 27.34 -2.96 2.12
CA GLY A 118 27.26 -3.81 0.95
C GLY A 118 26.09 -4.79 0.94
N ILE A 119 25.07 -4.56 1.77
CA ILE A 119 23.82 -5.33 1.80
C ILE A 119 22.77 -4.50 1.07
N PRO A 120 22.42 -4.81 -0.19
CA PRO A 120 21.52 -4.01 -1.01
C PRO A 120 20.06 -4.25 -0.64
N VAL A 121 19.58 -3.51 0.36
CA VAL A 121 18.16 -3.55 0.75
C VAL A 121 17.38 -2.59 -0.14
N ILE A 122 16.25 -3.04 -0.70
CA ILE A 122 15.35 -2.23 -1.54
C ILE A 122 14.01 -2.03 -0.84
N GLU A 123 13.65 -0.77 -0.60
CA GLU A 123 12.31 -0.42 -0.15
C GLU A 123 11.43 -0.09 -1.37
N HIS A 124 10.51 -1.00 -1.69
CA HIS A 124 9.76 -0.98 -2.94
C HIS A 124 8.74 0.16 -3.05
N SER A 125 8.22 0.70 -1.95
CA SER A 125 7.33 1.86 -2.03
C SER A 125 8.09 3.09 -2.56
N ALA A 126 9.31 3.34 -2.05
CA ALA A 126 10.18 4.38 -2.59
C ALA A 126 10.57 4.10 -4.05
N ALA A 127 11.01 2.87 -4.35
CA ALA A 127 11.41 2.48 -5.71
C ALA A 127 10.28 2.70 -6.73
N ILE A 128 9.03 2.36 -6.37
CA ILE A 128 7.85 2.58 -7.22
C ILE A 128 7.62 4.07 -7.48
N HIS A 129 7.69 4.92 -6.45
CA HIS A 129 7.54 6.36 -6.61
C HIS A 129 8.65 6.96 -7.47
N LEU A 130 9.89 6.50 -7.29
CA LEU A 130 11.04 6.92 -8.09
C LEU A 130 10.89 6.50 -9.56
N LYS A 131 10.49 5.26 -9.82
CA LYS A 131 10.18 4.80 -11.18
C LYS A 131 9.10 5.67 -11.82
N ARG A 132 8.08 6.05 -11.05
CA ARG A 132 7.02 6.90 -11.56
C ARG A 132 7.50 8.31 -11.93
N ILE A 133 8.49 8.84 -11.22
CA ILE A 133 9.10 10.14 -11.51
C ILE A 133 10.06 10.07 -12.72
N PHE A 134 10.95 9.09 -12.73
CA PHE A 134 12.06 9.03 -13.70
C PHE A 134 11.74 8.24 -14.97
N ASN A 135 10.72 7.37 -14.92
CA ASN A 135 10.25 6.61 -16.08
C ASN A 135 8.78 6.95 -16.36
N PRO A 136 8.50 7.91 -17.24
CA PRO A 136 7.12 8.34 -17.54
C PRO A 136 6.26 7.23 -18.15
N CYS A 137 6.88 6.19 -18.73
CA CYS A 137 6.17 5.02 -19.25
C CYS A 137 5.86 3.97 -18.16
N PHE A 138 6.36 4.12 -16.93
CA PHE A 138 6.07 3.19 -15.85
C PHE A 138 4.59 3.27 -15.43
N SER A 139 3.90 2.17 -15.58
CA SER A 139 2.46 2.06 -15.30
C SER A 139 2.10 0.91 -14.34
N GLY A 140 3.11 0.35 -13.65
CA GLY A 140 2.98 -0.92 -12.94
C GLY A 140 2.24 -0.90 -11.61
N TYR A 141 2.05 0.26 -10.98
CA TYR A 141 1.45 0.34 -9.64
C TYR A 141 0.07 1.00 -9.67
N ALA A 142 -0.94 0.26 -9.18
CA ALA A 142 -2.33 0.63 -9.29
C ALA A 142 -2.67 1.98 -8.64
N ASP A 143 -2.10 2.24 -7.45
CA ASP A 143 -2.40 3.45 -6.66
C ASP A 143 -1.85 4.73 -7.30
N LEU A 144 -0.81 4.63 -8.13
CA LEU A 144 -0.20 5.78 -8.83
C LEU A 144 -0.69 5.92 -10.27
N LYS A 145 -1.87 5.40 -10.59
CA LYS A 145 -2.48 5.54 -11.92
C LYS A 145 -3.61 6.57 -11.93
N SER A 146 -3.72 7.25 -13.07
CA SER A 146 -4.88 8.05 -13.43
C SER A 146 -5.22 7.76 -14.90
N PRO A 147 -6.38 7.17 -15.19
CA PRO A 147 -7.45 6.79 -14.24
C PRO A 147 -7.01 5.73 -13.24
N SER A 148 -7.66 5.73 -12.07
CA SER A 148 -7.31 4.91 -10.91
C SER A 148 -7.16 3.43 -11.25
N GLY A 149 -6.02 2.86 -10.90
CA GLY A 149 -5.77 1.44 -11.10
C GLY A 149 -6.64 0.53 -10.25
N VAL A 150 -7.06 1.01 -9.08
CA VAL A 150 -7.96 0.26 -8.19
C VAL A 150 -9.41 0.16 -8.69
N VAL A 151 -9.72 0.82 -9.80
CA VAL A 151 -11.06 0.75 -10.42
C VAL A 151 -10.98 0.10 -11.81
N LEU A 152 -9.92 0.40 -12.58
CA LEU A 152 -9.85 0.03 -14.00
C LEU A 152 -8.82 -1.06 -14.33
N ASN A 153 -7.79 -1.25 -13.49
CA ASN A 153 -6.71 -2.18 -13.80
C ASN A 153 -6.71 -3.43 -12.94
N CYS A 154 -7.67 -3.54 -12.04
CA CYS A 154 -7.87 -4.71 -11.20
C CYS A 154 -9.26 -5.27 -11.44
N ILE A 155 -9.36 -6.59 -11.52
CA ILE A 155 -10.62 -7.31 -11.50
C ILE A 155 -10.49 -8.40 -10.44
N LEU A 156 -11.38 -8.38 -9.46
CA LEU A 156 -11.42 -9.36 -8.39
C LEU A 156 -12.69 -10.19 -8.51
N PHE A 157 -12.52 -11.49 -8.71
CA PHE A 157 -13.60 -12.47 -8.66
C PHE A 157 -13.77 -12.97 -7.23
N ASN A 158 -14.90 -12.70 -6.63
CA ASN A 158 -15.17 -13.10 -5.24
C ASN A 158 -15.90 -14.45 -5.19
N TYR A 159 -15.79 -15.14 -4.06
CA TYR A 159 -16.39 -16.46 -3.85
C TYR A 159 -17.94 -16.47 -3.88
N ASP A 160 -18.59 -15.30 -3.71
CA ASP A 160 -20.03 -15.11 -3.79
C ASP A 160 -20.57 -14.93 -5.22
N GLY A 161 -19.69 -15.04 -6.22
CA GLY A 161 -20.02 -14.85 -7.63
C GLY A 161 -20.03 -13.39 -8.08
N LYS A 162 -19.79 -12.43 -7.18
CA LYS A 162 -19.67 -11.00 -7.52
C LYS A 162 -18.26 -10.67 -8.05
N VAL A 163 -18.21 -9.65 -8.88
CA VAL A 163 -16.98 -9.08 -9.42
C VAL A 163 -16.80 -7.69 -8.85
N TYR A 164 -15.55 -7.36 -8.45
CA TYR A 164 -15.19 -6.04 -7.92
C TYR A 164 -14.06 -5.43 -8.73
N GLY A 165 -13.99 -4.10 -8.74
CA GLY A 165 -12.89 -3.36 -9.38
C GLY A 165 -11.58 -3.43 -8.61
N SER A 166 -11.62 -3.81 -7.33
CA SER A 166 -10.44 -4.01 -6.48
C SER A 166 -10.79 -4.76 -5.19
N ASP A 167 -9.77 -5.13 -4.40
CA ASP A 167 -9.96 -5.67 -3.06
C ASP A 167 -10.56 -4.61 -2.10
N GLU A 168 -10.21 -3.36 -2.28
CA GLU A 168 -10.73 -2.22 -1.52
C GLU A 168 -12.25 -2.07 -1.69
N SER A 169 -12.76 -2.16 -2.92
CA SER A 169 -14.20 -2.11 -3.17
C SER A 169 -14.94 -3.29 -2.55
N ARG A 170 -14.34 -4.49 -2.59
CA ARG A 170 -14.84 -5.67 -1.88
C ARG A 170 -14.86 -5.48 -0.36
N MET A 171 -13.83 -4.84 0.20
CA MET A 171 -13.77 -4.53 1.63
C MET A 171 -14.84 -3.51 2.02
N LEU A 172 -15.09 -2.50 1.19
CA LEU A 172 -16.18 -1.53 1.37
C LEU A 172 -17.54 -2.23 1.40
N GLN A 173 -17.80 -3.17 0.48
CA GLN A 173 -19.03 -3.97 0.47
C GLN A 173 -19.26 -4.69 1.79
N LYS A 174 -18.19 -5.24 2.36
CA LYS A 174 -18.29 -6.00 3.61
C LYS A 174 -18.65 -5.13 4.82
N VAL A 175 -18.22 -3.88 4.83
CA VAL A 175 -18.48 -2.95 5.94
C VAL A 175 -19.75 -2.10 5.72
N ASN A 176 -20.25 -2.04 4.47
CA ASN A 176 -21.47 -1.34 4.08
C ASN A 176 -22.37 -2.28 3.25
N PRO A 177 -23.00 -3.26 3.88
CA PRO A 177 -23.77 -4.28 3.16
C PRO A 177 -24.99 -3.74 2.39
N GLU A 178 -25.52 -2.59 2.78
CA GLU A 178 -26.69 -1.94 2.14
C GLU A 178 -26.34 -1.26 0.80
N ALA A 179 -25.06 -0.98 0.55
CA ALA A 179 -24.60 -0.41 -0.69
C ALA A 179 -24.03 -1.52 -1.60
N ASP A 180 -24.15 -1.38 -2.91
CA ASP A 180 -23.56 -2.32 -3.86
C ASP A 180 -22.28 -1.74 -4.48
N PHE A 181 -21.13 -2.20 -3.98
CA PHE A 181 -19.80 -1.82 -4.46
C PHE A 181 -19.25 -2.77 -5.53
N SER A 182 -20.05 -3.72 -5.99
CA SER A 182 -19.62 -4.65 -7.02
C SER A 182 -19.57 -3.97 -8.39
N ALA A 183 -18.70 -4.45 -9.26
CA ALA A 183 -18.66 -4.08 -10.67
C ALA A 183 -19.63 -4.92 -11.50
N GLY A 184 -20.33 -5.88 -10.89
CA GLY A 184 -21.27 -6.79 -11.53
C GLY A 184 -21.13 -8.22 -10.98
N GLU A 185 -21.73 -9.15 -11.72
CA GLU A 185 -21.69 -10.59 -11.43
C GLU A 185 -20.88 -11.34 -12.50
N PHE A 186 -20.19 -12.37 -12.07
CA PHE A 186 -19.40 -13.23 -12.96
C PHE A 186 -20.20 -13.77 -14.15
N ALA A 187 -21.46 -14.15 -13.91
CA ALA A 187 -22.32 -14.75 -14.92
C ALA A 187 -22.75 -13.75 -16.02
N SER A 188 -22.88 -12.45 -15.68
CA SER A 188 -23.36 -11.43 -16.61
C SER A 188 -22.26 -10.56 -17.22
N LEU A 189 -21.10 -10.46 -16.58
CA LEU A 189 -19.98 -9.59 -16.94
C LEU A 189 -20.39 -8.14 -17.29
N SER A 190 -21.47 -7.67 -16.71
CA SER A 190 -22.00 -6.32 -16.95
C SER A 190 -21.35 -5.33 -16.00
N PHE A 191 -20.23 -4.74 -16.43
CA PHE A 191 -19.43 -3.80 -15.63
C PHE A 191 -20.02 -2.40 -15.49
N SER A 192 -21.13 -2.07 -16.11
CA SER A 192 -21.56 -0.66 -16.21
C SER A 192 -22.88 -0.33 -15.55
N SER A 193 -23.57 -1.28 -14.96
CA SER A 193 -24.94 -1.06 -14.49
C SER A 193 -25.03 -0.45 -13.08
N ASN A 194 -23.97 -0.57 -12.26
CA ASN A 194 -23.99 -0.13 -10.89
C ASN A 194 -23.60 1.35 -10.78
N GLU A 195 -24.45 2.16 -10.13
CA GLU A 195 -24.24 3.60 -9.94
C GLU A 195 -22.97 3.89 -9.14
N TYR A 196 -22.69 3.08 -8.14
CA TYR A 196 -21.49 3.21 -7.32
C TYR A 196 -20.21 3.02 -8.15
N TYR A 197 -20.14 1.95 -8.93
CA TYR A 197 -18.99 1.69 -9.80
C TYR A 197 -18.78 2.81 -10.82
N ARG A 198 -19.88 3.32 -11.41
CA ARG A 198 -19.81 4.47 -12.33
C ARG A 198 -19.30 5.73 -11.64
N SER A 199 -19.74 5.99 -10.41
CA SER A 199 -19.26 7.12 -9.60
C SER A 199 -17.78 6.99 -9.26
N ALA A 200 -17.33 5.82 -8.84
CA ALA A 200 -15.93 5.53 -8.59
C ALA A 200 -15.08 5.66 -9.87
N LEU A 201 -15.61 5.22 -11.01
CA LEU A 201 -14.96 5.34 -12.31
C LEU A 201 -14.79 6.80 -12.72
N SER A 202 -15.84 7.62 -12.64
CA SER A 202 -15.77 9.06 -12.97
C SER A 202 -14.81 9.82 -12.05
N SER A 203 -14.67 9.38 -10.80
CA SER A 203 -13.78 9.98 -9.81
C SER A 203 -12.35 9.41 -9.84
N SER A 204 -12.05 8.54 -10.79
CA SER A 204 -10.72 7.92 -10.91
C SER A 204 -9.70 8.79 -11.63
N PHE A 205 -10.12 9.86 -12.26
CA PHE A 205 -9.25 10.77 -13.02
C PHE A 205 -8.75 11.92 -12.13
N ASN A 206 -7.50 11.85 -11.69
CA ASN A 206 -6.96 12.84 -10.78
C ASN A 206 -6.88 14.26 -11.35
N PHE A 207 -6.68 14.41 -12.67
CA PHE A 207 -6.63 15.73 -13.32
C PHE A 207 -7.97 16.49 -13.27
N ALA A 208 -9.08 15.77 -13.08
CA ALA A 208 -10.42 16.34 -12.97
C ALA A 208 -10.86 16.52 -11.50
N MET A 209 -10.01 16.14 -10.53
CA MET A 209 -10.38 16.19 -9.13
C MET A 209 -9.98 17.51 -8.46
N PRO A 210 -10.87 18.14 -7.67
CA PRO A 210 -10.53 19.31 -6.89
C PRO A 210 -9.28 19.10 -6.03
N GLY A 211 -8.34 20.05 -6.07
CA GLY A 211 -7.08 19.99 -5.35
C GLY A 211 -6.01 19.06 -5.95
N CYS A 212 -6.35 18.28 -6.99
CA CYS A 212 -5.36 17.58 -7.81
C CYS A 212 -5.00 18.38 -9.06
N ASP A 213 -5.94 19.12 -9.63
CA ASP A 213 -5.82 19.97 -10.82
C ASP A 213 -4.69 21.01 -10.73
N THR A 214 -4.40 21.50 -9.54
CA THR A 214 -3.32 22.48 -9.26
C THR A 214 -2.11 21.87 -8.53
N CYS A 215 -2.08 20.55 -8.34
CA CYS A 215 -1.02 19.88 -7.60
C CYS A 215 0.20 19.61 -8.48
N ALA A 216 1.38 20.04 -8.03
CA ALA A 216 2.64 19.80 -8.75
C ALA A 216 2.98 18.30 -8.92
N TYR A 217 2.45 17.44 -8.08
CA TYR A 217 2.66 15.98 -8.16
C TYR A 217 1.59 15.25 -8.98
N GLN A 218 0.60 15.96 -9.51
CA GLN A 218 -0.51 15.36 -10.25
C GLN A 218 -0.05 14.41 -11.38
N PRO A 219 0.97 14.71 -12.21
CA PRO A 219 1.40 13.84 -13.29
C PRO A 219 1.96 12.49 -12.84
N PHE A 220 2.43 12.41 -11.59
CA PHE A 220 3.04 11.21 -11.01
C PHE A 220 2.10 10.45 -10.08
N CYS A 221 1.02 11.10 -9.62
CA CYS A 221 0.09 10.60 -8.61
C CYS A 221 -1.11 9.92 -9.25
N GLY A 222 -1.80 9.11 -8.45
CA GLY A 222 -3.06 8.47 -8.82
C GLY A 222 -4.28 9.09 -8.13
N ALA A 223 -5.36 8.31 -8.12
CA ALA A 223 -6.57 8.58 -7.36
C ALA A 223 -7.06 7.28 -6.71
N ASP A 224 -7.64 7.38 -5.53
CA ASP A 224 -8.29 6.25 -4.85
C ASP A 224 -9.72 6.63 -4.43
N PRO A 225 -10.71 6.41 -5.30
CA PRO A 225 -12.11 6.63 -4.96
C PRO A 225 -12.60 5.75 -3.82
N CYS A 226 -12.08 4.52 -3.72
CA CYS A 226 -12.47 3.59 -2.65
C CYS A 226 -12.04 4.11 -1.27
N GLN A 227 -10.81 4.63 -1.16
CA GLN A 227 -10.36 5.25 0.09
C GLN A 227 -11.16 6.50 0.43
N ASN A 228 -11.44 7.35 -0.56
CA ASN A 228 -12.28 8.53 -0.34
C ASN A 228 -13.66 8.16 0.21
N ILE A 229 -14.28 7.14 -0.36
CA ILE A 229 -15.58 6.66 0.15
C ILE A 229 -15.44 6.12 1.57
N SER A 230 -14.39 5.34 1.85
CA SER A 230 -14.17 4.79 3.18
C SER A 230 -14.04 5.89 4.26
N VAL A 231 -13.40 7.00 3.92
CA VAL A 231 -13.05 8.08 4.88
C VAL A 231 -14.10 9.19 4.87
N HIS A 232 -14.65 9.52 3.70
CA HIS A 232 -15.51 10.70 3.51
C HIS A 232 -16.96 10.36 3.14
N GLY A 233 -17.26 9.10 2.84
CA GLY A 233 -18.58 8.66 2.36
C GLY A 233 -18.85 8.94 0.89
N GLU A 234 -17.91 9.55 0.17
CA GLU A 234 -18.05 9.91 -1.24
C GLU A 234 -16.75 9.69 -2.03
N PRO A 235 -16.80 9.42 -3.35
CA PRO A 235 -15.63 9.04 -4.15
C PRO A 235 -14.64 10.19 -4.41
N VAL A 236 -15.08 11.45 -4.38
CA VAL A 236 -14.21 12.62 -4.62
C VAL A 236 -13.39 12.94 -3.37
N GLY A 237 -14.03 13.05 -2.23
CA GLY A 237 -13.42 13.36 -0.95
C GLY A 237 -12.75 14.74 -0.87
N ASP A 238 -12.28 15.08 0.33
CA ASP A 238 -11.48 16.27 0.58
C ASP A 238 -9.99 15.89 0.57
N LYS A 239 -9.23 16.40 -0.40
CA LYS A 239 -7.81 16.06 -0.58
C LYS A 239 -6.94 16.54 0.59
N SER A 240 -7.30 17.61 1.27
CA SER A 240 -6.56 18.09 2.45
C SER A 240 -6.62 17.09 3.62
N ARG A 241 -7.70 16.32 3.71
CA ARG A 241 -7.96 15.32 4.74
C ARG A 241 -7.70 13.88 4.27
N SER A 242 -7.45 13.66 2.98
CA SER A 242 -7.20 12.33 2.42
C SER A 242 -5.85 11.81 2.87
N THR A 243 -5.82 10.70 3.59
CA THR A 243 -4.59 9.99 3.97
C THR A 243 -3.84 9.45 2.75
N PHE A 244 -4.56 9.05 1.70
CA PHE A 244 -3.97 8.70 0.40
C PHE A 244 -3.18 9.88 -0.18
N CYS A 245 -3.80 11.07 -0.28
CA CYS A 245 -3.15 12.25 -0.79
C CYS A 245 -1.94 12.65 0.06
N GLN A 246 -2.10 12.67 1.40
CA GLN A 246 -1.02 13.02 2.33
C GLN A 246 0.16 12.06 2.22
N TYR A 247 -0.10 10.76 2.09
CA TYR A 247 0.92 9.73 1.94
C TYR A 247 1.72 9.91 0.64
N HIS A 248 1.05 9.89 -0.52
CA HIS A 248 1.77 9.97 -1.80
C HIS A 248 2.47 11.33 -2.00
N LYS A 249 1.83 12.43 -1.60
CA LYS A 249 2.46 13.75 -1.63
C LYS A 249 3.68 13.83 -0.70
N GLY A 250 3.60 13.19 0.47
CA GLY A 250 4.69 13.07 1.41
C GLY A 250 5.85 12.25 0.84
N MET A 251 5.56 11.11 0.20
CA MET A 251 6.56 10.27 -0.46
C MET A 251 7.29 11.03 -1.58
N PHE A 252 6.58 11.69 -2.49
CA PHE A 252 7.21 12.51 -3.53
C PHE A 252 8.09 13.61 -2.94
N ARG A 253 7.59 14.32 -1.91
CA ARG A 253 8.36 15.37 -1.24
C ARG A 253 9.62 14.85 -0.58
N PHE A 254 9.51 13.74 0.16
CA PHE A 254 10.62 13.10 0.83
C PHE A 254 11.70 12.70 -0.19
N LEU A 255 11.33 11.93 -1.21
CA LEU A 255 12.27 11.39 -2.20
C LEU A 255 12.95 12.50 -3.01
N LEU A 256 12.21 13.48 -3.47
CA LEU A 256 12.80 14.61 -4.23
C LEU A 256 13.72 15.45 -3.35
N ASN A 257 13.39 15.66 -2.07
CA ASN A 257 14.26 16.35 -1.15
C ASN A 257 15.58 15.62 -0.92
N GLU A 258 15.52 14.31 -0.65
CA GLU A 258 16.73 13.49 -0.45
C GLU A 258 17.62 13.48 -1.72
N ILE A 259 17.02 13.30 -2.89
CA ILE A 259 17.75 13.28 -4.16
C ILE A 259 18.42 14.63 -4.47
N SER A 260 17.80 15.73 -4.06
CA SER A 260 18.34 17.07 -4.30
C SER A 260 19.59 17.40 -3.47
N GLN A 261 19.85 16.65 -2.40
CA GLN A 261 21.01 16.88 -1.52
C GLN A 261 22.32 16.23 -2.02
N ASP A 262 22.24 15.42 -3.07
CA ASP A 262 23.39 14.76 -3.72
C ASP A 262 24.32 13.98 -2.78
N GLY A 263 23.77 13.40 -1.71
CA GLY A 263 24.50 12.59 -0.71
C GLY A 263 24.41 11.07 -0.97
N PRO A 264 24.90 10.23 -0.02
CA PRO A 264 24.80 8.77 -0.11
C PRO A 264 23.37 8.27 -0.30
N MET A 265 22.41 8.83 0.42
CA MET A 265 20.98 8.54 0.27
C MET A 265 20.51 8.81 -1.17
N ALA A 266 20.88 9.94 -1.75
CA ALA A 266 20.53 10.28 -3.13
C ALA A 266 21.10 9.27 -4.14
N LYS A 267 22.33 8.81 -3.93
CA LYS A 267 22.96 7.79 -4.78
C LYS A 267 22.22 6.47 -4.72
N MET A 268 21.89 5.99 -3.53
CA MET A 268 21.12 4.78 -3.31
C MET A 268 19.74 4.89 -3.98
N LEU A 269 19.00 5.95 -3.71
CA LEU A 269 17.67 6.18 -4.26
C LEU A 269 17.65 6.29 -5.80
N LYS A 270 18.62 6.97 -6.40
CA LYS A 270 18.77 7.05 -7.87
C LYS A 270 18.96 5.64 -8.46
N GLY A 271 19.67 4.75 -7.78
CA GLY A 271 19.81 3.35 -8.18
C GLY A 271 18.46 2.61 -8.26
N TRP A 272 17.56 2.87 -7.33
CA TRP A 272 16.25 2.19 -7.28
C TRP A 272 15.28 2.61 -8.39
N ALA A 273 15.52 3.73 -9.04
CA ALA A 273 14.68 4.16 -10.17
C ALA A 273 14.74 3.20 -11.37
N TYR A 274 15.76 2.34 -11.43
CA TYR A 274 16.03 1.46 -12.57
C TYR A 274 16.05 -0.05 -12.23
N VAL A 275 15.73 -0.40 -10.99
CA VAL A 275 15.67 -1.80 -10.50
C VAL A 275 14.43 -2.53 -10.95
#